data_e941deba631d1175e680c9572de1057c
#
_entry.id   e941deba631d1175e680c9572de1057c
#
_cell.length_a   1.000
_cell.length_b   1.000
_cell.length_c   1.000
_cell.angle_alpha   90.00
_cell.angle_beta   90.00
_cell.angle_gamma   90.00
#
_symmetry.space_group_name_H-M   'P 1'
#
loop_
_entity.id
_entity.type
_entity.pdbx_description
1 polymer ?
#
loop_
_entity_poly.entity_id
_entity_poly.type
_entity_poly.pdbx_seq_one_letter_code
_entity_poly.pdbx_strand_id
1 'polypeptide(L)'
;MKQDRLTLTAGFFPAVLMGLLLLLEGVQTRVELTPWALLAAAAGAYVLPTLILRLIPGSDGERCRLRFRPFKRQAVPFVLWISLAGALLAALANSGLSLLLGQSYYAESAGWQPGSIWQGIALAVLLPAVMEELFFRGAVFSALERGGTWPALLLSSAAFAMIHGDLSNLAGPLLAGMLYAYLTYTLDSVWPAIFAHLVNNSLYLFLSYAAKTYAALGVWPYMLLIALFLFCLFLALAMRSLEKLIEKGRIRRFQYRGLRQGLINGFISPGMWLLLILFLVRVLYQ
;
A
#
# COMPACT_ATOMS: atom_id res chain seq x y z
N MET A 1 -27.81 -13.30 5.09
CA MET A 1 -26.49 -13.77 5.55
C MET A 1 -26.06 -12.87 6.70
N LYS A 2 -25.80 -13.42 7.90
CA LYS A 2 -25.19 -12.64 8.99
C LYS A 2 -23.80 -12.20 8.54
N GLN A 3 -23.55 -10.92 8.60
CA GLN A 3 -22.24 -10.34 8.28
C GLN A 3 -21.22 -10.84 9.30
N ASP A 4 -20.06 -11.33 8.86
CA ASP A 4 -19.02 -11.83 9.76
C ASP A 4 -18.48 -10.67 10.63
N ARG A 5 -18.46 -10.87 11.95
CA ARG A 5 -18.00 -9.86 12.92
C ARG A 5 -16.58 -9.38 12.60
N LEU A 6 -15.70 -10.28 12.21
CA LEU A 6 -14.32 -9.94 11.87
C LEU A 6 -14.25 -8.99 10.66
N THR A 7 -15.06 -9.25 9.62
CA THR A 7 -15.14 -8.39 8.42
C THR A 7 -15.65 -6.99 8.76
N LEU A 8 -16.69 -6.89 9.60
CA LEU A 8 -17.22 -5.59 10.05
C LEU A 8 -16.19 -4.80 10.86
N THR A 9 -15.55 -5.48 11.81
CA THR A 9 -14.57 -4.87 12.71
C THR A 9 -13.33 -4.42 11.94
N ALA A 10 -12.87 -5.21 10.95
CA ALA A 10 -11.69 -4.89 10.16
C ALA A 10 -11.78 -3.53 9.44
N GLY A 11 -12.99 -3.07 9.08
CA GLY A 11 -13.19 -1.77 8.45
C GLY A 11 -12.85 -0.57 9.36
N PHE A 12 -12.84 -0.74 10.70
CA PHE A 12 -12.47 0.32 11.63
C PHE A 12 -10.95 0.48 11.81
N PHE A 13 -10.17 -0.57 11.60
CA PHE A 13 -8.75 -0.54 11.91
C PHE A 13 -7.93 0.44 11.07
N PRO A 14 -8.20 0.66 9.77
CA PRO A 14 -7.56 1.74 9.02
C PRO A 14 -7.87 3.13 9.57
N ALA A 15 -9.09 3.38 10.06
CA ALA A 15 -9.44 4.64 10.70
C ALA A 15 -8.71 4.83 12.05
N VAL A 16 -8.58 3.76 12.84
CA VAL A 16 -7.77 3.77 14.08
C VAL A 16 -6.32 4.07 13.76
N LEU A 17 -5.75 3.40 12.75
CA LEU A 17 -4.38 3.67 12.30
C LEU A 17 -4.22 5.13 11.88
N MET A 18 -5.12 5.66 11.05
CA MET A 18 -5.09 7.07 10.62
C MET A 18 -5.11 8.01 11.83
N GLY A 19 -5.98 7.75 12.81
CA GLY A 19 -6.04 8.52 14.06
C GLY A 19 -4.72 8.48 14.85
N LEU A 20 -4.08 7.32 14.96
CA LEU A 20 -2.78 7.18 15.62
C LEU A 20 -1.66 7.94 14.89
N LEU A 21 -1.65 7.89 13.55
CA LEU A 21 -0.67 8.63 12.75
C LEU A 21 -0.87 10.15 12.86
N LEU A 22 -2.11 10.64 12.84
CA LEU A 22 -2.43 12.04 13.06
C LEU A 22 -2.06 12.53 14.48
N LEU A 23 -2.27 11.70 15.50
CA LEU A 23 -1.82 11.98 16.85
C LEU A 23 -0.29 12.07 16.93
N LEU A 24 0.41 11.14 16.29
CA LEU A 24 1.88 11.15 16.24
C LEU A 24 2.41 12.41 15.56
N GLU A 25 1.81 12.83 14.45
CA GLU A 25 2.11 14.06 13.75
C GLU A 25 1.87 15.28 14.66
N GLY A 26 0.73 15.34 15.36
CA GLY A 26 0.41 16.40 16.32
C GLY A 26 1.34 16.43 17.54
N VAL A 27 1.90 15.30 17.97
CA VAL A 27 2.96 15.26 19.00
C VAL A 27 4.27 15.81 18.42
N GLN A 28 4.63 15.42 17.21
CA GLN A 28 5.87 15.84 16.54
C GLN A 28 5.93 17.36 16.32
N THR A 29 4.79 18.04 16.12
CA THR A 29 4.75 19.50 16.00
C THR A 29 5.02 20.23 17.32
N ARG A 30 4.91 19.53 18.45
CA ARG A 30 5.08 20.11 19.81
C ARG A 30 6.36 19.65 20.51
N VAL A 31 6.85 18.46 20.14
CA VAL A 31 8.00 17.82 20.76
C VAL A 31 8.89 17.27 19.63
N GLU A 32 10.14 17.72 19.58
CA GLU A 32 11.12 17.16 18.65
C GLU A 32 11.45 15.71 19.03
N LEU A 33 10.83 14.78 18.32
CA LEU A 33 11.15 13.36 18.46
C LEU A 33 12.44 13.04 17.70
N THR A 34 13.32 12.27 18.33
CA THR A 34 14.47 11.73 17.58
C THR A 34 13.97 10.81 16.45
N PRO A 35 14.72 10.65 15.34
CA PRO A 35 14.34 9.76 14.25
C PRO A 35 14.02 8.33 14.71
N TRP A 36 14.74 7.84 15.71
CA TRP A 36 14.50 6.50 16.27
C TRP A 36 13.24 6.41 17.13
N ALA A 37 12.95 7.48 17.90
CA ALA A 37 11.69 7.56 18.64
C ALA A 37 10.48 7.63 17.68
N LEU A 38 10.60 8.39 16.61
CA LEU A 38 9.60 8.46 15.54
C LEU A 38 9.40 7.09 14.87
N LEU A 39 10.49 6.40 14.55
CA LEU A 39 10.46 5.04 14.00
C LEU A 39 9.71 4.08 14.93
N ALA A 40 10.05 4.09 16.22
CA ALA A 40 9.43 3.22 17.22
C ALA A 40 7.93 3.52 17.39
N ALA A 41 7.56 4.80 17.45
CA ALA A 41 6.17 5.24 17.56
C ALA A 41 5.35 4.87 16.31
N ALA A 42 5.89 5.11 15.12
CA ALA A 42 5.27 4.72 13.86
C ALA A 42 5.09 3.20 13.77
N ALA A 43 6.13 2.42 14.09
CA ALA A 43 6.03 0.96 14.15
C ALA A 43 4.94 0.50 15.13
N GLY A 44 4.87 1.12 16.32
CA GLY A 44 3.82 0.85 17.32
C GLY A 44 2.42 1.12 16.80
N ALA A 45 2.23 2.21 16.03
CA ALA A 45 0.96 2.57 15.42
C ALA A 45 0.44 1.50 14.44
N TYR A 46 1.30 0.78 13.74
CA TYR A 46 0.93 -0.34 12.87
C TYR A 46 0.81 -1.67 13.61
N VAL A 47 1.78 -1.97 14.50
CA VAL A 47 1.84 -3.26 15.20
C VAL A 47 0.65 -3.45 16.13
N LEU A 48 0.30 -2.43 16.92
CA LEU A 48 -0.76 -2.54 17.91
C LEU A 48 -2.12 -2.88 17.27
N PRO A 49 -2.64 -2.16 16.26
CA PRO A 49 -3.89 -2.53 15.59
C PRO A 49 -3.81 -3.89 14.89
N THR A 50 -2.65 -4.25 14.32
CA THR A 50 -2.44 -5.57 13.70
C THR A 50 -2.63 -6.69 14.72
N LEU A 51 -2.03 -6.59 15.89
CA LEU A 51 -2.13 -7.58 16.96
C LEU A 51 -3.56 -7.65 17.51
N ILE A 52 -4.21 -6.51 17.73
CA ILE A 52 -5.59 -6.46 18.23
C ILE A 52 -6.54 -7.13 17.22
N LEU A 53 -6.45 -6.78 15.93
CA LEU A 53 -7.29 -7.37 14.89
C LEU A 53 -7.08 -8.88 14.79
N ARG A 54 -5.85 -9.37 14.97
CA ARG A 54 -5.53 -10.80 15.00
C ARG A 54 -6.15 -11.53 16.20
N LEU A 55 -6.38 -10.86 17.31
CA LEU A 55 -7.01 -11.48 18.49
C LEU A 55 -8.51 -11.65 18.33
N ILE A 56 -9.16 -10.91 17.44
CA ILE A 56 -10.59 -10.97 17.19
C ILE A 56 -10.91 -12.20 16.33
N PRO A 57 -11.72 -13.15 16.85
CA PRO A 57 -12.16 -14.30 16.07
C PRO A 57 -13.31 -13.91 15.13
N GLY A 58 -13.35 -14.53 13.97
CA GLY A 58 -14.53 -14.52 13.11
C GLY A 58 -15.71 -15.29 13.71
N SER A 59 -16.84 -15.29 13.02
CA SER A 59 -18.05 -16.01 13.45
C SER A 59 -17.88 -17.53 13.49
N ASP A 60 -16.86 -18.05 12.79
CA ASP A 60 -16.47 -19.48 12.77
C ASP A 60 -15.32 -19.80 13.73
N GLY A 61 -14.88 -18.82 14.56
CA GLY A 61 -13.71 -18.95 15.44
C GLY A 61 -12.36 -18.78 14.78
N GLU A 62 -12.30 -18.70 13.44
CA GLU A 62 -11.06 -18.47 12.71
C GLU A 62 -10.59 -17.01 12.84
N ARG A 63 -9.27 -16.82 12.91
CA ARG A 63 -8.63 -15.50 13.02
C ARG A 63 -8.00 -15.08 11.67
N CYS A 64 -7.70 -13.79 11.49
CA CYS A 64 -7.00 -13.33 10.30
C CYS A 64 -5.60 -13.98 10.19
N ARG A 65 -5.16 -14.23 8.94
CA ARG A 65 -3.92 -14.94 8.62
C ARG A 65 -2.88 -13.95 8.10
N LEU A 66 -1.77 -13.77 8.80
CA LEU A 66 -0.69 -12.86 8.38
C LEU A 66 0.14 -13.37 7.19
N ARG A 67 -0.08 -14.60 6.74
CA ARG A 67 0.52 -15.22 5.53
C ARG A 67 2.05 -15.13 5.45
N PHE A 68 2.75 -15.41 6.54
CA PHE A 68 4.22 -15.45 6.58
C PHE A 68 4.86 -16.61 5.82
N ARG A 69 4.08 -17.45 5.15
CA ARG A 69 4.62 -18.58 4.39
C ARG A 69 5.50 -18.09 3.26
N PRO A 70 6.68 -18.72 3.03
CA PRO A 70 7.50 -18.41 1.87
C PRO A 70 6.73 -18.78 0.59
N PHE A 71 6.85 -17.95 -0.44
CA PHE A 71 6.30 -18.26 -1.76
C PHE A 71 7.27 -19.10 -2.59
N LYS A 72 6.76 -19.74 -3.62
CA LYS A 72 7.56 -20.67 -4.46
C LYS A 72 8.60 -19.92 -5.28
N ARG A 73 9.84 -20.41 -5.32
CA ARG A 73 10.95 -19.80 -6.07
C ARG A 73 10.61 -19.56 -7.56
N GLN A 74 9.76 -20.39 -8.15
CA GLN A 74 9.29 -20.26 -9.53
C GLN A 74 8.49 -18.96 -9.76
N ALA A 75 7.93 -18.35 -8.72
CA ALA A 75 7.22 -17.08 -8.81
C ALA A 75 8.15 -15.85 -8.73
N VAL A 76 9.43 -16.03 -8.38
CA VAL A 76 10.39 -14.90 -8.25
C VAL A 76 10.46 -14.04 -9.50
N PRO A 77 10.58 -14.57 -10.74
CA PRO A 77 10.61 -13.72 -11.93
C PRO A 77 9.32 -12.91 -12.10
N PHE A 78 8.16 -13.52 -11.84
CA PHE A 78 6.88 -12.80 -11.89
C PHE A 78 6.84 -11.67 -10.86
N VAL A 79 7.20 -11.97 -9.60
CA VAL A 79 7.21 -10.97 -8.52
C VAL A 79 8.16 -9.82 -8.86
N LEU A 80 9.36 -10.12 -9.35
CA LEU A 80 10.35 -9.10 -9.75
C LEU A 80 9.80 -8.16 -10.83
N TRP A 81 9.36 -8.73 -11.96
CA TRP A 81 8.93 -7.94 -13.10
C TRP A 81 7.64 -7.15 -12.84
N ILE A 82 6.68 -7.76 -12.15
CA ILE A 82 5.43 -7.06 -11.83
C ILE A 82 5.64 -5.97 -10.76
N SER A 83 6.61 -6.13 -9.85
CA SER A 83 6.97 -5.10 -8.87
C SER A 83 7.58 -3.88 -9.54
N LEU A 84 8.51 -4.08 -10.48
CA LEU A 84 9.11 -3.00 -11.26
C LEU A 84 8.07 -2.28 -12.13
N ALA A 85 7.22 -3.04 -12.84
CA ALA A 85 6.12 -2.45 -13.61
C ALA A 85 5.13 -1.69 -12.71
N GLY A 86 4.74 -2.26 -11.58
CA GLY A 86 3.81 -1.66 -10.64
C GLY A 86 4.34 -0.36 -10.02
N ALA A 87 5.62 -0.31 -9.67
CA ALA A 87 6.27 0.89 -9.15
C ALA A 87 6.28 2.02 -10.19
N LEU A 88 6.62 1.71 -11.46
CA LEU A 88 6.56 2.70 -12.54
C LEU A 88 5.12 3.17 -12.79
N LEU A 89 4.14 2.26 -12.79
CA LEU A 89 2.73 2.62 -12.94
C LEU A 89 2.25 3.54 -11.82
N ALA A 90 2.61 3.25 -10.57
CA ALA A 90 2.25 4.07 -9.41
C ALA A 90 2.88 5.48 -9.52
N ALA A 91 4.16 5.57 -9.90
CA ALA A 91 4.85 6.83 -10.13
C ALA A 91 4.19 7.66 -11.25
N LEU A 92 3.87 7.02 -12.38
CA LEU A 92 3.19 7.67 -13.51
C LEU A 92 1.78 8.14 -13.12
N ALA A 93 1.03 7.34 -12.36
CA ALA A 93 -0.31 7.69 -11.92
C ALA A 93 -0.31 8.89 -10.95
N ASN A 94 0.59 8.92 -9.98
CA ASN A 94 0.75 10.08 -9.08
C ASN A 94 1.21 11.32 -9.85
N SER A 95 2.18 11.19 -10.75
CA SER A 95 2.60 12.32 -11.59
C SER A 95 1.47 12.88 -12.43
N GLY A 96 0.64 12.00 -13.03
CA GLY A 96 -0.54 12.41 -13.78
C GLY A 96 -1.59 13.10 -12.91
N LEU A 97 -1.87 12.56 -11.72
CA LEU A 97 -2.81 13.17 -10.78
C LEU A 97 -2.33 14.53 -10.29
N SER A 98 -1.06 14.66 -9.93
CA SER A 98 -0.46 15.92 -9.49
C SER A 98 -0.52 17.00 -10.57
N LEU A 99 -0.26 16.63 -11.83
CA LEU A 99 -0.42 17.54 -12.96
C LEU A 99 -1.86 18.04 -13.11
N LEU A 100 -2.84 17.17 -12.96
CA LEU A 100 -4.26 17.52 -13.00
C LEU A 100 -4.68 18.46 -11.87
N LEU A 101 -4.03 18.32 -10.70
CA LEU A 101 -4.26 19.18 -9.53
C LEU A 101 -3.42 20.47 -9.55
N GLY A 102 -2.57 20.67 -10.56
CA GLY A 102 -1.67 21.82 -10.64
C GLY A 102 -0.54 21.80 -9.60
N GLN A 103 -0.19 20.62 -9.09
CA GLN A 103 0.82 20.42 -8.03
C GLN A 103 2.04 19.70 -8.60
N SER A 104 3.18 19.79 -7.91
CA SER A 104 4.39 19.04 -8.25
C SER A 104 4.71 18.01 -7.17
N TYR A 105 4.23 16.79 -7.36
CA TYR A 105 4.35 15.69 -6.41
C TYR A 105 5.77 15.47 -5.88
N TYR A 106 6.79 15.49 -6.78
CA TYR A 106 8.18 15.26 -6.35
C TYR A 106 8.85 16.53 -5.77
N ALA A 107 8.37 17.72 -6.09
CA ALA A 107 8.93 18.94 -5.53
C ALA A 107 8.50 19.18 -4.08
N GLU A 108 7.26 18.84 -3.73
CA GLU A 108 6.72 18.98 -2.38
C GLU A 108 7.32 17.96 -1.41
N SER A 109 7.47 16.71 -1.84
CA SER A 109 8.15 15.66 -1.06
C SER A 109 9.64 15.96 -0.81
N ALA A 110 10.22 16.91 -1.53
CA ALA A 110 11.60 17.37 -1.36
C ALA A 110 11.87 18.05 0.00
N GLY A 111 10.84 18.39 0.77
CA GLY A 111 10.98 18.97 2.13
C GLY A 111 11.51 17.98 3.18
N TRP A 112 11.23 16.68 3.03
CA TRP A 112 11.72 15.68 3.97
C TRP A 112 13.18 15.32 3.67
N GLN A 113 14.08 15.72 4.57
CA GLN A 113 15.51 15.41 4.47
C GLN A 113 15.89 14.52 5.65
N PRO A 114 16.13 13.23 5.43
CA PRO A 114 16.74 12.39 6.46
C PRO A 114 18.14 12.89 6.74
N GLY A 115 18.57 12.84 8.01
CA GLY A 115 19.92 13.24 8.41
C GLY A 115 21.03 12.39 7.77
N SER A 116 20.67 11.19 7.27
CA SER A 116 21.53 10.32 6.47
C SER A 116 20.73 9.48 5.49
N ILE A 117 21.39 8.98 4.44
CA ILE A 117 20.79 8.06 3.46
C ILE A 117 20.24 6.79 4.15
N TRP A 118 20.90 6.32 5.19
CA TRP A 118 20.49 5.13 5.94
C TRP A 118 19.19 5.37 6.73
N GLN A 119 19.03 6.58 7.29
CA GLN A 119 17.76 6.96 7.91
C GLN A 119 16.64 7.05 6.87
N GLY A 120 16.93 7.59 5.69
CA GLY A 120 15.99 7.60 4.57
C GLY A 120 15.53 6.21 4.17
N ILE A 121 16.46 5.29 3.99
CA ILE A 121 16.16 3.89 3.67
C ILE A 121 15.34 3.24 4.80
N ALA A 122 15.73 3.42 6.05
CA ALA A 122 15.02 2.81 7.17
C ALA A 122 13.59 3.33 7.33
N LEU A 123 13.40 4.67 7.27
CA LEU A 123 12.12 5.34 7.55
C LEU A 123 11.16 5.38 6.36
N ALA A 124 11.68 5.56 5.14
CA ALA A 124 10.85 5.71 3.95
C ALA A 124 10.72 4.43 3.12
N VAL A 125 11.62 3.46 3.26
CA VAL A 125 11.62 2.26 2.44
C VAL A 125 11.32 1.01 3.28
N LEU A 126 12.18 0.70 4.26
CA LEU A 126 12.10 -0.58 4.98
C LEU A 126 10.90 -0.65 5.92
N LEU A 127 10.76 0.35 6.81
CA LEU A 127 9.70 0.33 7.82
C LEU A 127 8.30 0.31 7.19
N PRO A 128 7.95 1.24 6.26
CA PRO A 128 6.63 1.22 5.65
C PRO A 128 6.36 -0.10 4.93
N ALA A 129 7.30 -0.58 4.11
CA ALA A 129 7.12 -1.80 3.34
C ALA A 129 6.82 -3.03 4.22
N VAL A 130 7.40 -3.12 5.41
CA VAL A 130 7.13 -4.25 6.31
C VAL A 130 5.85 -4.00 7.12
N MET A 131 5.74 -2.86 7.80
CA MET A 131 4.66 -2.60 8.75
C MET A 131 3.31 -2.43 8.06
N GLU A 132 3.28 -1.71 6.95
CA GLU A 132 2.05 -1.48 6.18
C GLU A 132 1.57 -2.77 5.54
N GLU A 133 2.45 -3.61 4.99
CA GLU A 133 2.02 -4.86 4.40
C GLU A 133 1.53 -5.87 5.45
N LEU A 134 2.15 -5.91 6.63
CA LEU A 134 1.65 -6.74 7.73
C LEU A 134 0.27 -6.30 8.20
N PHE A 135 0.04 -5.00 8.29
CA PHE A 135 -1.25 -4.46 8.67
C PHE A 135 -2.29 -4.62 7.55
N PHE A 136 -2.03 -4.07 6.34
CA PHE A 136 -3.03 -4.05 5.28
C PHE A 136 -3.26 -5.41 4.63
N ARG A 137 -2.22 -6.20 4.35
CA ARG A 137 -2.34 -7.50 3.64
C ARG A 137 -2.39 -8.66 4.61
N GLY A 138 -1.62 -8.58 5.68
CA GLY A 138 -1.66 -9.60 6.72
C GLY A 138 -2.97 -9.57 7.52
N ALA A 139 -3.36 -8.42 8.04
CA ALA A 139 -4.51 -8.34 8.94
C ALA A 139 -5.80 -7.88 8.23
N VAL A 140 -5.84 -6.65 7.68
CA VAL A 140 -7.08 -6.04 7.15
C VAL A 140 -7.62 -6.81 5.94
N PHE A 141 -6.80 -7.03 4.91
CA PHE A 141 -7.21 -7.79 3.72
C PHE A 141 -7.66 -9.21 4.09
N SER A 142 -6.90 -9.90 4.94
CA SER A 142 -7.24 -11.26 5.40
C SER A 142 -8.57 -11.33 6.13
N ALA A 143 -8.93 -10.31 6.90
CA ALA A 143 -10.22 -10.22 7.58
C ALA A 143 -11.36 -9.87 6.60
N LEU A 144 -11.13 -8.95 5.67
CA LEU A 144 -12.11 -8.53 4.65
C LEU A 144 -12.36 -9.63 3.60
N GLU A 145 -11.36 -10.46 3.28
CA GLU A 145 -11.45 -11.55 2.29
C GLU A 145 -12.58 -12.54 2.59
N ARG A 146 -12.97 -12.68 3.85
CA ARG A 146 -14.11 -13.50 4.28
C ARG A 146 -15.44 -13.02 3.66
N GLY A 147 -15.54 -11.72 3.35
CA GLY A 147 -16.67 -11.12 2.63
C GLY A 147 -16.56 -11.19 1.10
N GLY A 148 -15.43 -11.67 0.59
CA GLY A 148 -15.13 -11.79 -0.84
C GLY A 148 -13.78 -11.21 -1.21
N THR A 149 -13.08 -11.86 -2.14
CA THR A 149 -11.70 -11.50 -2.48
C THR A 149 -11.60 -10.13 -3.18
N TRP A 150 -12.48 -9.87 -4.16
CA TRP A 150 -12.49 -8.59 -4.88
C TRP A 150 -12.86 -7.40 -3.98
N PRO A 151 -13.94 -7.47 -3.16
CA PRO A 151 -14.20 -6.41 -2.19
C PRO A 151 -13.04 -6.15 -1.25
N ALA A 152 -12.42 -7.21 -0.72
CA ALA A 152 -11.27 -7.08 0.16
C ALA A 152 -10.09 -6.38 -0.51
N LEU A 153 -9.80 -6.73 -1.78
CA LEU A 153 -8.76 -6.08 -2.57
C LEU A 153 -9.05 -4.57 -2.72
N LEU A 154 -10.25 -4.22 -3.17
CA LEU A 154 -10.61 -2.83 -3.45
C LEU A 154 -10.66 -1.99 -2.15
N LEU A 155 -11.31 -2.49 -1.10
CA LEU A 155 -11.48 -1.77 0.16
C LEU A 155 -10.15 -1.60 0.92
N SER A 156 -9.33 -2.66 1.00
CA SER A 156 -8.03 -2.55 1.65
C SER A 156 -7.05 -1.66 0.88
N SER A 157 -7.16 -1.59 -0.45
CA SER A 157 -6.33 -0.72 -1.28
C SER A 157 -6.78 0.74 -1.21
N ALA A 158 -8.09 0.99 -1.17
CA ALA A 158 -8.64 2.32 -0.94
C ALA A 158 -8.25 2.84 0.45
N ALA A 159 -8.37 2.01 1.49
CA ALA A 159 -7.94 2.36 2.83
C ALA A 159 -6.42 2.63 2.88
N PHE A 160 -5.61 1.81 2.21
CA PHE A 160 -4.17 2.01 2.10
C PHE A 160 -3.81 3.34 1.42
N ALA A 161 -4.52 3.73 0.37
CA ALA A 161 -4.31 5.01 -0.29
C ALA A 161 -4.70 6.19 0.61
N MET A 162 -5.86 6.10 1.29
CA MET A 162 -6.36 7.18 2.16
C MET A 162 -5.47 7.45 3.37
N ILE A 163 -4.79 6.45 3.96
CA ILE A 163 -3.92 6.71 5.11
C ILE A 163 -2.70 7.59 4.79
N HIS A 164 -2.33 7.73 3.52
CA HIS A 164 -1.28 8.68 3.12
C HIS A 164 -1.70 10.14 3.31
N GLY A 165 -3.02 10.41 3.36
CA GLY A 165 -3.56 11.72 3.75
C GLY A 165 -3.28 12.85 2.77
N ASP A 166 -2.93 12.56 1.54
CA ASP A 166 -2.56 13.50 0.50
C ASP A 166 -3.31 13.15 -0.81
N LEU A 167 -4.03 14.13 -1.35
CA LEU A 167 -4.82 13.93 -2.57
C LEU A 167 -3.93 13.74 -3.80
N SER A 168 -2.80 14.43 -3.87
CA SER A 168 -1.84 14.31 -4.97
C SER A 168 -1.12 12.95 -4.97
N ASN A 169 -1.05 12.31 -3.79
CA ASN A 169 -0.47 10.99 -3.57
C ASN A 169 -1.54 9.90 -3.37
N LEU A 170 -2.67 9.96 -4.06
CA LEU A 170 -3.75 8.98 -3.89
C LEU A 170 -3.70 7.86 -4.93
N ALA A 171 -3.42 8.20 -6.18
CA ALA A 171 -3.52 7.28 -7.31
C ALA A 171 -2.47 6.16 -7.25
N GLY A 172 -1.23 6.51 -6.96
CA GLY A 172 -0.12 5.55 -6.86
C GLY A 172 -0.32 4.52 -5.75
N PRO A 173 -0.55 4.91 -4.49
CA PRO A 173 -0.85 3.98 -3.40
C PRO A 173 -2.10 3.12 -3.65
N LEU A 174 -3.13 3.65 -4.34
CA LEU A 174 -4.30 2.85 -4.70
C LEU A 174 -3.92 1.69 -5.64
N LEU A 175 -3.22 1.99 -6.73
CA LEU A 175 -2.78 0.99 -7.72
C LEU A 175 -1.75 0.02 -7.13
N ALA A 176 -0.77 0.53 -6.39
CA ALA A 176 0.20 -0.27 -5.66
C ALA A 176 -0.49 -1.19 -4.65
N GLY A 177 -1.46 -0.64 -3.92
CA GLY A 177 -2.27 -1.37 -2.97
C GLY A 177 -3.02 -2.55 -3.59
N MET A 178 -3.61 -2.34 -4.76
CA MET A 178 -4.28 -3.42 -5.53
C MET A 178 -3.29 -4.49 -5.96
N LEU A 179 -2.10 -4.11 -6.43
CA LEU A 179 -1.04 -5.05 -6.79
C LEU A 179 -0.57 -5.88 -5.58
N TYR A 180 -0.34 -5.23 -4.44
CA TYR A 180 0.14 -5.92 -3.23
C TYR A 180 -0.90 -6.92 -2.70
N ALA A 181 -2.18 -6.54 -2.68
CA ALA A 181 -3.27 -7.44 -2.31
C ALA A 181 -3.40 -8.61 -3.30
N TYR A 182 -3.26 -8.35 -4.60
CA TYR A 182 -3.23 -9.39 -5.63
C TYR A 182 -2.10 -10.38 -5.41
N LEU A 183 -0.87 -9.92 -5.20
CA LEU A 183 0.30 -10.76 -4.95
C LEU A 183 0.14 -11.59 -3.68
N THR A 184 -0.34 -10.97 -2.59
CA THR A 184 -0.56 -11.66 -1.32
C THR A 184 -1.57 -12.79 -1.47
N TYR A 185 -2.67 -12.55 -2.17
CA TYR A 185 -3.71 -13.56 -2.38
C TYR A 185 -3.25 -14.68 -3.30
N THR A 186 -2.73 -14.33 -4.48
CA THR A 186 -2.40 -15.31 -5.52
C THR A 186 -1.25 -16.23 -5.15
N LEU A 187 -0.29 -15.72 -4.37
CA LEU A 187 0.88 -16.46 -3.91
C LEU A 187 0.75 -16.98 -2.46
N ASP A 188 -0.37 -16.67 -1.78
CA ASP A 188 -0.65 -17.01 -0.38
C ASP A 188 0.50 -16.66 0.58
N SER A 189 1.09 -15.49 0.36
CA SER A 189 2.27 -14.99 1.07
C SER A 189 2.31 -13.47 1.09
N VAL A 190 2.70 -12.88 2.23
CA VAL A 190 2.90 -11.43 2.37
C VAL A 190 4.23 -10.96 1.77
N TRP A 191 5.22 -11.86 1.67
CA TRP A 191 6.57 -11.50 1.22
C TRP A 191 6.64 -10.89 -0.18
N PRO A 192 5.89 -11.36 -1.19
CA PRO A 192 5.85 -10.69 -2.50
C PRO A 192 5.34 -9.26 -2.44
N ALA A 193 4.36 -8.99 -1.58
CA ALA A 193 3.84 -7.62 -1.39
C ALA A 193 4.89 -6.73 -0.71
N ILE A 194 5.55 -7.21 0.36
CA ILE A 194 6.66 -6.50 1.01
C ILE A 194 7.76 -6.19 -0.02
N PHE A 195 8.16 -7.15 -0.85
CA PHE A 195 9.16 -6.93 -1.89
C PHE A 195 8.72 -5.88 -2.91
N ALA A 196 7.48 -5.95 -3.40
CA ALA A 196 6.94 -4.98 -4.35
C ALA A 196 6.86 -3.57 -3.74
N HIS A 197 6.51 -3.47 -2.47
CA HIS A 197 6.47 -2.21 -1.73
C HIS A 197 7.88 -1.63 -1.53
N LEU A 198 8.87 -2.47 -1.17
CA LEU A 198 10.28 -2.05 -1.11
C LEU A 198 10.75 -1.46 -2.46
N VAL A 199 10.43 -2.11 -3.57
CA VAL A 199 10.78 -1.63 -4.92
C VAL A 199 10.11 -0.27 -5.19
N ASN A 200 8.83 -0.13 -4.88
CA ASN A 200 8.07 1.11 -5.06
C ASN A 200 8.67 2.27 -4.26
N ASN A 201 8.93 2.06 -2.97
CA ASN A 201 9.45 3.12 -2.10
C ASN A 201 10.91 3.47 -2.45
N SER A 202 11.71 2.48 -2.89
CA SER A 202 13.07 2.73 -3.40
C SER A 202 13.05 3.59 -4.66
N LEU A 203 12.13 3.30 -5.60
CA LEU A 203 11.95 4.13 -6.81
C LEU A 203 11.50 5.54 -6.45
N TYR A 204 10.53 5.67 -5.53
CA TYR A 204 10.07 6.98 -5.05
C TYR A 204 11.20 7.80 -4.43
N LEU A 205 11.98 7.20 -3.54
CA LEU A 205 13.13 7.85 -2.91
C LEU A 205 14.16 8.28 -3.97
N PHE A 206 14.47 7.41 -4.92
CA PHE A 206 15.37 7.73 -6.04
C PHE A 206 14.84 8.90 -6.88
N LEU A 207 13.57 8.87 -7.28
CA LEU A 207 12.95 9.93 -8.10
C LEU A 207 12.89 11.26 -7.35
N SER A 208 12.68 11.27 -6.03
CA SER A 208 12.69 12.46 -5.20
C SER A 208 14.08 13.13 -5.17
N TYR A 209 15.15 12.33 -5.09
CA TYR A 209 16.52 12.85 -5.23
C TYR A 209 16.83 13.32 -6.66
N ALA A 210 16.42 12.54 -7.66
CA ALA A 210 16.64 12.87 -9.07
C ALA A 210 15.91 14.17 -9.47
N ALA A 211 14.69 14.37 -8.96
CA ALA A 211 13.91 15.57 -9.22
C ALA A 211 14.66 16.85 -8.83
N LYS A 212 15.29 16.86 -7.65
CA LYS A 212 16.09 18.00 -7.18
C LYS A 212 17.29 18.28 -8.09
N THR A 213 17.98 17.21 -8.52
CA THR A 213 19.22 17.33 -9.29
C THR A 213 18.96 17.72 -10.75
N TYR A 214 17.89 17.17 -11.35
CA TYR A 214 17.65 17.26 -12.78
C TYR A 214 16.50 18.18 -13.19
N ALA A 215 15.79 18.80 -12.23
CA ALA A 215 14.69 19.72 -12.54
C ALA A 215 15.09 20.85 -13.51
N ALA A 216 16.27 21.40 -13.32
CA ALA A 216 16.80 22.51 -14.13
C ALA A 216 17.27 22.06 -15.54
N LEU A 217 17.45 20.77 -15.81
CA LEU A 217 18.00 20.26 -17.06
C LEU A 217 16.96 20.00 -18.15
N GLY A 218 15.65 20.18 -17.87
CA GLY A 218 14.57 19.94 -18.84
C GLY A 218 14.46 18.50 -19.35
N VAL A 219 15.02 17.52 -18.64
CA VAL A 219 15.08 16.10 -19.06
C VAL A 219 13.81 15.29 -18.79
N TRP A 220 12.81 15.88 -18.13
CA TRP A 220 11.57 15.20 -17.75
C TRP A 220 10.83 14.48 -18.88
N PRO A 221 10.69 15.06 -20.11
CA PRO A 221 10.01 14.34 -21.21
C PRO A 221 10.72 13.03 -21.58
N TYR A 222 12.05 13.04 -21.55
CA TYR A 222 12.84 11.83 -21.84
C TYR A 222 12.71 10.79 -20.71
N MET A 223 12.70 11.23 -19.45
CA MET A 223 12.47 10.34 -18.31
C MET A 223 11.08 9.70 -18.38
N LEU A 224 10.05 10.44 -18.79
CA LEU A 224 8.70 9.90 -19.00
C LEU A 224 8.68 8.83 -20.08
N LEU A 225 9.31 9.08 -21.25
CA LEU A 225 9.38 8.10 -22.33
C LEU A 225 10.12 6.83 -21.91
N ILE A 226 11.23 6.97 -21.19
CA ILE A 226 11.98 5.83 -20.64
C ILE A 226 11.11 5.06 -19.63
N ALA A 227 10.41 5.75 -18.73
CA ALA A 227 9.53 5.11 -17.76
C ALA A 227 8.40 4.32 -18.42
N LEU A 228 7.77 4.88 -19.46
CA LEU A 228 6.72 4.20 -20.24
C LEU A 228 7.29 2.97 -20.98
N PHE A 229 8.45 3.09 -21.60
CA PHE A 229 9.11 1.95 -22.25
C PHE A 229 9.44 0.83 -21.26
N LEU A 230 10.05 1.18 -20.13
CA LEU A 230 10.41 0.22 -19.09
C LEU A 230 9.15 -0.42 -18.47
N PHE A 231 8.08 0.35 -18.26
CA PHE A 231 6.80 -0.17 -17.80
C PHE A 231 6.27 -1.24 -18.76
N CYS A 232 6.19 -0.95 -20.05
CA CYS A 232 5.73 -1.91 -21.06
C CYS A 232 6.63 -3.16 -21.09
N LEU A 233 7.95 -2.99 -21.04
CA LEU A 233 8.91 -4.09 -21.03
C LEU A 233 8.71 -4.99 -19.80
N PHE A 234 8.69 -4.41 -18.61
CA PHE A 234 8.54 -5.18 -17.36
C PHE A 234 7.16 -5.82 -17.26
N LEU A 235 6.12 -5.15 -17.74
CA LEU A 235 4.78 -5.74 -17.81
C LEU A 235 4.76 -6.96 -18.76
N ALA A 236 5.37 -6.88 -19.93
CA ALA A 236 5.45 -8.01 -20.86
C ALA A 236 6.21 -9.19 -20.26
N LEU A 237 7.33 -8.93 -19.55
CA LEU A 237 8.10 -9.97 -18.85
C LEU A 237 7.31 -10.58 -17.69
N ALA A 238 6.54 -9.77 -16.96
CA ALA A 238 5.65 -10.21 -15.89
C ALA A 238 4.54 -11.11 -16.45
N MET A 239 3.89 -10.72 -17.54
CA MET A 239 2.82 -11.51 -18.16
C MET A 239 3.31 -12.87 -18.64
N ARG A 240 4.48 -12.94 -19.31
CA ARG A 240 5.11 -14.22 -19.70
C ARG A 240 5.42 -15.11 -18.49
N SER A 241 5.84 -14.50 -17.38
CA SER A 241 6.14 -15.24 -16.14
C SER A 241 4.86 -15.73 -15.47
N LEU A 242 3.79 -14.93 -15.53
CA LEU A 242 2.47 -15.28 -15.00
C LEU A 242 1.84 -16.45 -15.76
N GLU A 243 1.89 -16.43 -17.09
CA GLU A 243 1.41 -17.54 -17.94
C GLU A 243 2.02 -18.88 -17.51
N LYS A 244 3.34 -18.92 -17.34
CA LYS A 244 4.04 -20.13 -16.86
C LYS A 244 3.59 -20.60 -15.47
N LEU A 245 3.19 -19.66 -14.60
CA LEU A 245 2.67 -20.00 -13.26
C LEU A 245 1.24 -20.53 -13.34
N ILE A 246 0.41 -19.96 -14.22
CA ILE A 246 -0.97 -20.41 -14.47
C ILE A 246 -0.97 -21.82 -15.03
N GLU A 247 -0.17 -22.07 -16.07
CA GLU A 247 -0.03 -23.39 -16.70
C GLU A 247 0.38 -24.49 -15.71
N LYS A 248 1.29 -24.13 -14.77
CA LYS A 248 1.75 -25.04 -13.72
C LYS A 248 0.81 -25.13 -12.50
N GLY A 249 -0.33 -24.44 -12.50
CA GLY A 249 -1.24 -24.40 -11.36
C GLY A 249 -0.61 -23.88 -10.07
N ARG A 250 0.30 -22.91 -10.17
CA ARG A 250 1.12 -22.43 -9.04
C ARG A 250 0.56 -21.18 -8.35
N ILE A 251 -0.55 -20.63 -8.84
CA ILE A 251 -1.22 -19.45 -8.31
C ILE A 251 -2.67 -19.75 -7.97
N ARG A 252 -3.19 -19.07 -6.95
CA ARG A 252 -4.64 -19.07 -6.63
C ARG A 252 -5.37 -18.12 -7.58
N ARG A 253 -6.50 -18.56 -8.12
CA ARG A 253 -7.35 -17.70 -8.95
C ARG A 253 -8.26 -16.86 -8.08
N PHE A 254 -8.42 -15.59 -8.43
CA PHE A 254 -9.40 -14.72 -7.81
C PHE A 254 -10.82 -15.24 -8.04
N GLN A 255 -11.64 -15.22 -6.98
CA GLN A 255 -13.03 -15.65 -7.04
C GLN A 255 -13.94 -14.42 -7.17
N TYR A 256 -14.80 -14.42 -8.18
CA TYR A 256 -15.74 -13.33 -8.42
C TYR A 256 -16.97 -13.34 -7.52
N ARG A 257 -17.07 -14.32 -6.62
CA ARG A 257 -18.22 -14.42 -5.71
C ARG A 257 -18.27 -13.24 -4.74
N GLY A 258 -19.49 -12.70 -4.54
CA GLY A 258 -19.75 -11.71 -3.50
C GLY A 258 -19.29 -10.27 -3.81
N LEU A 259 -18.84 -9.93 -5.03
CA LEU A 259 -18.34 -8.59 -5.35
C LEU A 259 -19.36 -7.50 -4.99
N ARG A 260 -20.59 -7.58 -5.52
CA ARG A 260 -21.62 -6.57 -5.25
C ARG A 260 -21.95 -6.44 -3.76
N GLN A 261 -22.24 -7.57 -3.10
CA GLN A 261 -22.60 -7.58 -1.68
C GLN A 261 -21.43 -7.12 -0.79
N GLY A 262 -20.21 -7.57 -1.09
CA GLY A 262 -19.02 -7.17 -0.34
C GLY A 262 -18.69 -5.68 -0.48
N LEU A 263 -18.88 -5.09 -1.67
CA LEU A 263 -18.74 -3.64 -1.86
C LEU A 263 -19.83 -2.86 -1.11
N ILE A 264 -21.10 -3.28 -1.20
CA ILE A 264 -22.20 -2.66 -0.45
C ILE A 264 -21.87 -2.70 1.05
N ASN A 265 -21.44 -3.85 1.58
CA ASN A 265 -21.08 -3.99 2.98
C ASN A 265 -19.90 -3.07 3.36
N GLY A 266 -18.91 -2.90 2.48
CA GLY A 266 -17.82 -1.96 2.66
C GLY A 266 -18.28 -0.50 2.70
N PHE A 267 -19.13 -0.11 1.75
CA PHE A 267 -19.72 1.24 1.71
C PHE A 267 -20.63 1.55 2.91
N ILE A 268 -21.30 0.54 3.48
CA ILE A 268 -22.12 0.72 4.68
C ILE A 268 -21.29 0.65 5.97
N SER A 269 -20.04 0.22 5.90
CA SER A 269 -19.16 0.09 7.06
C SER A 269 -18.88 1.45 7.71
N PRO A 270 -19.28 1.67 8.98
CA PRO A 270 -18.99 2.94 9.67
C PRO A 270 -17.49 3.25 9.75
N GLY A 271 -16.65 2.22 9.83
CA GLY A 271 -15.20 2.38 9.87
C GLY A 271 -14.62 2.96 8.58
N MET A 272 -15.15 2.55 7.42
CA MET A 272 -14.72 3.13 6.13
C MET A 272 -15.16 4.58 5.98
N TRP A 273 -16.36 4.94 6.48
CA TRP A 273 -16.81 6.33 6.52
C TRP A 273 -15.97 7.19 7.46
N LEU A 274 -15.64 6.66 8.64
CA LEU A 274 -14.75 7.35 9.58
C LEU A 274 -13.38 7.60 8.94
N LEU A 275 -12.81 6.61 8.25
CA LEU A 275 -11.55 6.78 7.52
C LEU A 275 -11.67 7.85 6.43
N LEU A 276 -12.75 7.84 5.65
CA LEU A 276 -12.99 8.86 4.62
C LEU A 276 -13.10 10.26 5.22
N ILE A 277 -13.82 10.43 6.35
CA ILE A 277 -13.92 11.70 7.05
C ILE A 277 -12.54 12.17 7.53
N LEU A 278 -11.75 11.29 8.16
CA LEU A 278 -10.40 11.63 8.61
C LEU A 278 -9.48 12.01 7.45
N PHE A 279 -9.58 11.30 6.33
CA PHE A 279 -8.85 11.63 5.10
C PHE A 279 -9.25 13.00 4.55
N LEU A 280 -10.56 13.28 4.41
CA LEU A 280 -11.04 14.57 3.92
C LEU A 280 -10.66 15.72 4.84
N VAL A 281 -10.78 15.53 6.16
CA VAL A 281 -10.32 16.52 7.15
C VAL A 281 -8.84 16.81 6.93
N ARG A 282 -8.00 15.77 6.81
CA ARG A 282 -6.56 15.98 6.59
C ARG A 282 -6.27 16.74 5.29
N VAL A 283 -6.92 16.38 4.18
CA VAL A 283 -6.74 17.06 2.87
C VAL A 283 -7.18 18.53 2.92
N LEU A 284 -8.23 18.85 3.69
CA LEU A 284 -8.72 20.24 3.81
C LEU A 284 -7.87 21.12 4.71
N TYR A 285 -7.08 20.52 5.61
CA TYR A 285 -6.22 21.25 6.56
C TYR A 285 -4.73 21.27 6.16
N GLN A 286 -4.37 20.69 5.01
CA GLN A 286 -3.06 20.83 4.35
C GLN A 286 -3.05 22.06 3.44
#